data_eedbd09bc7673febcd5a86bc670dc3db
#
_entry.id   eedbd09bc7673febcd5a86bc670dc3db
#
_cell.length_a   1.000
_cell.length_b   1.000
_cell.length_c   1.000
_cell.angle_alpha   90.00
_cell.angle_beta   90.00
_cell.angle_gamma   90.00
#
_symmetry.space_group_name_H-M   'P 1'
#
loop_
_entity.id
_entity.type
_entity.pdbx_description
1 polymer ?
#
loop_
_entity_poly.entity_id
_entity_poly.type
_entity_poly.pdbx_seq_one_letter_code
_entity_poly.pdbx_strand_id
1 'polypeptide(L)'
;LIQMADRGPDSAGVAFYRNPAPAGSSKLTLFSPDEGYDWDLVAGELSGAFGGSNGPEIRASHAVIVVQTDADDAGRWVLDNHPELRLMSAGQAIEIYKEKGDPREFVERFGLRELSATHALGHTRMATESIVTTEHSHPFSTGLDLCLVHNGSLCNHNRLREELRREG
;
A
#
# COMPACT_ATOMS: atom_id res chain seq x y z
N LEU A 1 -12.46 -5.09 10.16
CA LEU A 1 -12.88 -4.06 9.20
C LEU A 1 -14.40 -4.06 9.02
N ILE A 2 -15.01 -5.17 8.67
CA ILE A 2 -16.47 -5.27 8.37
C ILE A 2 -17.33 -4.73 9.52
N GLN A 3 -17.03 -5.10 10.75
CA GLN A 3 -17.78 -4.64 11.93
C GLN A 3 -17.60 -3.14 12.24
N MET A 4 -16.61 -2.51 11.62
CA MET A 4 -16.32 -1.08 11.74
C MET A 4 -16.84 -0.26 10.54
N ALA A 5 -17.45 -0.90 9.54
CA ALA A 5 -17.88 -0.26 8.32
C ALA A 5 -18.85 0.90 8.56
N ASP A 6 -19.82 0.75 9.45
CA ASP A 6 -20.80 1.80 9.76
C ASP A 6 -20.19 3.03 10.47
N ARG A 7 -18.98 2.88 11.03
CA ARG A 7 -18.24 3.96 11.69
C ARG A 7 -17.19 4.63 10.80
N GLY A 8 -16.92 4.05 9.63
CA GLY A 8 -15.98 4.58 8.66
C GLY A 8 -16.25 4.00 7.28
N PRO A 9 -17.33 4.46 6.60
CA PRO A 9 -17.78 3.86 5.35
C PRO A 9 -17.03 4.37 4.10
N ASP A 10 -16.19 5.41 4.23
CA ASP A 10 -15.68 6.13 3.07
C ASP A 10 -14.40 5.52 2.49
N SER A 11 -13.61 4.86 3.33
CA SER A 11 -12.44 4.09 2.88
C SER A 11 -12.03 3.07 3.92
N ALA A 12 -11.33 2.04 3.46
CA ALA A 12 -10.73 1.02 4.29
C ALA A 12 -9.31 0.70 3.82
N GLY A 13 -8.52 0.16 4.75
CA GLY A 13 -7.23 -0.40 4.40
C GLY A 13 -6.68 -1.27 5.51
N VAL A 14 -5.71 -2.07 5.14
CA VAL A 14 -5.04 -3.01 6.03
C VAL A 14 -3.58 -3.17 5.62
N ALA A 15 -2.71 -3.20 6.60
CA ALA A 15 -1.35 -3.70 6.48
C ALA A 15 -1.30 -5.13 7.02
N PHE A 16 -0.82 -6.06 6.23
CA PHE A 16 -0.51 -7.43 6.63
C PHE A 16 0.99 -7.62 6.72
N TYR A 17 1.42 -8.43 7.68
CA TYR A 17 2.80 -8.90 7.80
C TYR A 17 2.81 -10.40 7.57
N ARG A 18 3.16 -10.81 6.35
CA ARG A 18 3.06 -12.20 5.89
C ARG A 18 4.14 -12.55 4.87
N ASN A 19 4.41 -13.85 4.73
CA ASN A 19 5.28 -14.40 3.68
C ASN A 19 6.54 -13.54 3.45
N PRO A 20 7.47 -13.46 4.41
CA PRO A 20 8.67 -12.64 4.25
C PRO A 20 9.42 -12.97 2.97
N ALA A 21 9.90 -11.92 2.28
CA ALA A 21 10.76 -12.09 1.11
C ALA A 21 12.04 -12.85 1.48
N PRO A 22 12.64 -13.61 0.56
CA PRO A 22 13.93 -14.26 0.77
C PRO A 22 15.02 -13.25 1.18
N ALA A 23 16.06 -13.74 1.86
CA ALA A 23 17.19 -12.91 2.22
C ALA A 23 17.82 -12.26 0.97
N GLY A 24 18.10 -10.95 1.04
CA GLY A 24 18.61 -10.16 -0.09
C GLY A 24 17.54 -9.75 -1.11
N SER A 25 16.28 -10.00 -0.80
CA SER A 25 15.14 -9.56 -1.63
C SER A 25 14.23 -8.63 -0.83
N SER A 26 13.43 -7.86 -1.53
CA SER A 26 12.43 -6.98 -0.95
C SER A 26 11.07 -7.21 -1.60
N LYS A 27 10.04 -6.88 -0.86
CA LYS A 27 8.64 -6.93 -1.27
C LYS A 27 8.13 -5.51 -1.45
N LEU A 28 7.56 -5.23 -2.62
CA LEU A 28 6.88 -3.98 -2.92
C LEU A 28 5.38 -4.24 -3.06
N THR A 29 4.55 -3.41 -2.45
CA THR A 29 3.12 -3.36 -2.76
C THR A 29 2.88 -2.10 -3.58
N LEU A 30 2.41 -2.28 -4.80
CA LEU A 30 2.12 -1.22 -5.77
C LEU A 30 0.62 -1.08 -5.98
N PHE A 31 0.18 0.13 -6.29
CA PHE A 31 -1.20 0.45 -6.64
C PHE A 31 -1.25 1.14 -7.99
N SER A 32 -2.23 0.76 -8.82
CA SER A 32 -2.61 1.46 -10.03
C SER A 32 -4.09 1.88 -9.96
N PRO A 33 -4.43 3.13 -10.35
CA PRO A 33 -5.83 3.52 -10.53
C PRO A 33 -6.48 2.89 -11.77
N ASP A 34 -5.68 2.32 -12.68
CA ASP A 34 -6.14 1.59 -13.85
C ASP A 34 -6.38 0.12 -13.48
N GLU A 35 -7.64 -0.33 -13.54
CA GLU A 35 -8.02 -1.71 -13.24
C GLU A 35 -7.48 -2.72 -14.28
N GLY A 36 -7.12 -2.25 -15.47
CA GLY A 36 -6.54 -3.06 -16.55
C GLY A 36 -5.02 -3.02 -16.61
N TYR A 37 -4.36 -2.51 -15.56
CA TYR A 37 -2.91 -2.33 -15.56
C TYR A 37 -2.15 -3.64 -15.74
N ASP A 38 -1.14 -3.63 -16.62
CA ASP A 38 -0.32 -4.80 -16.93
C ASP A 38 0.77 -5.03 -15.86
N TRP A 39 0.39 -5.72 -14.81
CA TRP A 39 1.28 -6.05 -13.70
C TRP A 39 2.40 -7.03 -14.09
N ASP A 40 2.17 -7.89 -15.08
CA ASP A 40 3.17 -8.83 -15.57
C ASP A 40 4.31 -8.11 -16.28
N LEU A 41 3.99 -7.02 -17.01
CA LEU A 41 5.00 -6.16 -17.64
C LEU A 41 5.94 -5.57 -16.57
N VAL A 42 5.40 -4.92 -15.56
CA VAL A 42 6.20 -4.28 -14.49
C VAL A 42 7.02 -5.30 -13.71
N ALA A 43 6.42 -6.45 -13.38
CA ALA A 43 7.14 -7.52 -12.70
C ALA A 43 8.29 -8.08 -13.55
N GLY A 44 8.08 -8.20 -14.86
CA GLY A 44 9.10 -8.60 -15.83
C GLY A 44 10.25 -7.60 -15.92
N GLU A 45 9.96 -6.31 -15.99
CA GLU A 45 10.96 -5.25 -16.05
C GLU A 45 11.77 -5.15 -14.75
N LEU A 46 11.11 -5.23 -13.57
CA LEU A 46 11.78 -5.31 -12.27
C LEU A 46 12.68 -6.54 -12.15
N SER A 47 12.19 -7.69 -12.63
CA SER A 47 12.99 -8.92 -12.66
C SER A 47 14.18 -8.81 -13.60
N GLY A 48 14.03 -8.11 -14.73
CA GLY A 48 15.13 -7.81 -15.66
C GLY A 48 16.19 -6.89 -15.06
N ALA A 49 15.77 -5.90 -14.26
CA ALA A 49 16.67 -4.93 -13.65
C ALA A 49 17.43 -5.51 -12.42
N PHE A 50 16.77 -6.31 -11.58
CA PHE A 50 17.29 -6.71 -10.28
C PHE A 50 17.33 -8.22 -10.05
N GLY A 51 16.71 -9.00 -10.94
CA GLY A 51 16.48 -10.42 -10.69
C GLY A 51 15.32 -10.69 -9.73
N GLY A 52 15.05 -11.95 -9.51
CA GLY A 52 13.99 -12.40 -8.60
C GLY A 52 12.63 -12.46 -9.27
N SER A 53 11.57 -12.51 -8.67
CA SER A 53 10.15 -12.54 -9.03
C SER A 53 9.64 -13.84 -9.66
N ASN A 54 8.70 -14.46 -8.93
CA ASN A 54 7.84 -15.53 -9.45
C ASN A 54 6.54 -14.97 -10.09
N GLY A 55 6.57 -13.71 -10.53
CA GLY A 55 5.40 -12.96 -10.98
C GLY A 55 4.72 -12.16 -9.84
N PRO A 56 3.78 -11.26 -10.19
CA PRO A 56 3.07 -10.44 -9.21
C PRO A 56 1.95 -11.23 -8.51
N GLU A 57 1.76 -11.01 -7.22
CA GLU A 57 0.54 -11.41 -6.53
C GLU A 57 -0.48 -10.26 -6.65
N ILE A 58 -1.43 -10.41 -7.57
CA ILE A 58 -2.41 -9.35 -7.88
C ILE A 58 -3.63 -9.47 -6.96
N ARG A 59 -4.04 -8.32 -6.39
CA ARG A 59 -5.28 -8.18 -5.61
C ARG A 59 -5.98 -6.89 -5.98
N ALA A 60 -7.04 -7.02 -6.78
CA ALA A 60 -7.80 -5.88 -7.32
C ALA A 60 -6.87 -4.85 -8.00
N SER A 61 -6.81 -3.63 -7.49
CA SER A 61 -5.98 -2.53 -7.99
C SER A 61 -4.53 -2.55 -7.48
N HIS A 62 -4.13 -3.58 -6.74
CA HIS A 62 -2.79 -3.68 -6.15
C HIS A 62 -2.06 -4.93 -6.63
N ALA A 63 -0.73 -4.84 -6.68
CA ALA A 63 0.14 -5.98 -6.89
C ALA A 63 1.29 -6.01 -5.87
N VAL A 64 1.64 -7.19 -5.42
CA VAL A 64 2.82 -7.45 -4.60
C VAL A 64 3.88 -8.09 -5.47
N ILE A 65 5.06 -7.49 -5.54
CA ILE A 65 6.18 -7.96 -6.35
C ILE A 65 7.39 -8.14 -5.42
N VAL A 66 8.05 -9.31 -5.55
CA VAL A 66 9.30 -9.61 -4.84
C VAL A 66 10.47 -9.45 -5.80
N VAL A 67 11.46 -8.65 -5.43
CA VAL A 67 12.64 -8.36 -6.24
C VAL A 67 13.92 -8.63 -5.46
N GLN A 68 15.00 -9.02 -6.15
CA GLN A 68 16.29 -9.38 -5.54
C GLN A 68 17.19 -8.14 -5.40
N THR A 69 16.72 -7.15 -4.65
CA THR A 69 17.45 -5.93 -4.29
C THR A 69 16.86 -5.36 -3.01
N ASP A 70 17.48 -4.29 -2.46
CA ASP A 70 16.86 -3.56 -1.34
C ASP A 70 15.62 -2.78 -1.79
N ALA A 71 14.77 -2.45 -0.80
CA ALA A 71 13.48 -1.84 -1.06
C ALA A 71 13.57 -0.39 -1.55
N ASP A 72 14.62 0.34 -1.17
CA ASP A 72 14.80 1.74 -1.56
C ASP A 72 15.20 1.85 -3.04
N ASP A 73 16.10 0.97 -3.50
CA ASP A 73 16.51 0.92 -4.91
C ASP A 73 15.35 0.46 -5.80
N ALA A 74 14.63 -0.59 -5.38
CA ALA A 74 13.45 -1.07 -6.10
C ALA A 74 12.34 -0.01 -6.16
N GLY A 75 12.06 0.65 -5.05
CA GLY A 75 11.05 1.69 -4.96
C GLY A 75 11.39 2.90 -5.83
N ARG A 76 12.65 3.34 -5.81
CA ARG A 76 13.14 4.43 -6.67
C ARG A 76 13.01 4.08 -8.14
N TRP A 77 13.43 2.88 -8.52
CA TRP A 77 13.31 2.39 -9.89
C TRP A 77 11.85 2.43 -10.37
N VAL A 78 10.90 1.97 -9.55
CA VAL A 78 9.46 2.03 -9.90
C VAL A 78 9.00 3.48 -10.11
N LEU A 79 9.36 4.40 -9.22
CA LEU A 79 8.95 5.80 -9.34
C LEU A 79 9.54 6.48 -10.58
N ASP A 80 10.74 6.10 -10.99
CA ASP A 80 11.43 6.67 -12.15
C ASP A 80 10.89 6.12 -13.49
N ASN A 81 10.50 4.84 -13.53
CA ASN A 81 10.08 4.16 -14.76
C ASN A 81 8.54 4.05 -14.91
N HIS A 82 7.81 4.03 -13.78
CA HIS A 82 6.35 3.90 -13.72
C HIS A 82 5.74 4.99 -12.81
N PRO A 83 5.82 6.28 -13.18
CA PRO A 83 5.35 7.40 -12.37
C PRO A 83 3.83 7.40 -12.13
N GLU A 84 3.08 6.64 -12.92
CA GLU A 84 1.64 6.41 -12.75
C GLU A 84 1.31 5.50 -11.56
N LEU A 85 2.26 4.65 -11.15
CA LEU A 85 2.09 3.76 -10.00
C LEU A 85 2.30 4.49 -8.67
N ARG A 86 1.77 3.92 -7.61
CA ARG A 86 2.00 4.37 -6.23
C ARG A 86 2.57 3.24 -5.41
N LEU A 87 3.69 3.51 -4.75
CA LEU A 87 4.27 2.59 -3.76
C LEU A 87 3.47 2.67 -2.46
N MET A 88 2.74 1.60 -2.15
CA MET A 88 1.93 1.51 -0.93
C MET A 88 2.72 1.05 0.27
N SER A 89 3.64 0.11 0.08
CA SER A 89 4.59 -0.35 1.11
C SER A 89 5.81 -1.00 0.49
N ALA A 90 6.90 -0.99 1.23
CA ALA A 90 8.13 -1.67 0.89
C ALA A 90 8.75 -2.29 2.15
N GLY A 91 9.40 -3.44 2.03
CA GLY A 91 10.06 -4.11 3.14
C GLY A 91 10.25 -5.60 2.89
N GLN A 92 10.35 -6.35 3.97
CA GLN A 92 10.50 -7.81 3.92
C GLN A 92 9.14 -8.53 3.97
N ALA A 93 8.20 -8.06 4.79
CA ALA A 93 6.98 -8.79 5.09
C ALA A 93 5.69 -7.97 4.91
N ILE A 94 5.78 -6.64 4.90
CA ILE A 94 4.62 -5.77 4.86
C ILE A 94 3.94 -5.76 3.49
N GLU A 95 2.60 -5.83 3.50
CA GLU A 95 1.73 -5.62 2.35
C GLU A 95 0.61 -4.68 2.75
N ILE A 96 0.50 -3.52 2.10
CA ILE A 96 -0.57 -2.55 2.37
C ILE A 96 -1.57 -2.57 1.22
N TYR A 97 -2.81 -2.94 1.55
CA TYR A 97 -3.97 -2.83 0.67
C TYR A 97 -4.91 -1.77 1.21
N LYS A 98 -5.38 -0.88 0.38
CA LYS A 98 -6.32 0.16 0.78
C LYS A 98 -7.15 0.65 -0.40
N GLU A 99 -8.37 1.08 -0.12
CA GLU A 99 -9.28 1.57 -1.14
C GLU A 99 -10.31 2.55 -0.56
N LYS A 100 -10.78 3.46 -1.40
CA LYS A 100 -11.99 4.25 -1.12
C LYS A 100 -13.23 3.37 -1.26
N GLY A 101 -14.25 3.64 -0.47
CA GLY A 101 -15.53 2.94 -0.51
C GLY A 101 -15.80 2.05 0.70
N ASP A 102 -16.86 1.28 0.62
CA ASP A 102 -17.34 0.47 1.73
C ASP A 102 -16.32 -0.59 2.16
N PRO A 103 -15.99 -0.70 3.46
CA PRO A 103 -15.07 -1.71 3.98
C PRO A 103 -15.51 -3.16 3.72
N ARG A 104 -16.80 -3.42 3.54
CA ARG A 104 -17.31 -4.77 3.24
C ARG A 104 -16.94 -5.17 1.82
N GLU A 105 -17.15 -4.26 0.85
CA GLU A 105 -16.76 -4.45 -0.55
C GLU A 105 -15.25 -4.59 -0.68
N PHE A 106 -14.49 -3.77 0.04
CA PHE A 106 -13.03 -3.86 0.10
C PHE A 106 -12.54 -5.24 0.54
N VAL A 107 -13.10 -5.79 1.63
CA VAL A 107 -12.72 -7.13 2.13
C VAL A 107 -12.97 -8.22 1.10
N GLU A 108 -14.13 -8.19 0.43
CA GLU A 108 -14.49 -9.19 -0.58
C GLU A 108 -13.66 -9.02 -1.86
N ARG A 109 -13.53 -7.80 -2.38
CA ARG A 109 -12.81 -7.50 -3.62
C ARG A 109 -11.32 -7.88 -3.53
N PHE A 110 -10.70 -7.68 -2.39
CA PHE A 110 -9.29 -8.02 -2.15
C PHE A 110 -9.08 -9.44 -1.65
N GLY A 111 -10.13 -10.22 -1.43
CA GLY A 111 -10.05 -11.61 -0.94
C GLY A 111 -9.38 -11.70 0.45
N LEU A 112 -9.60 -10.70 1.32
CA LEU A 112 -8.86 -10.59 2.57
C LEU A 112 -9.18 -11.69 3.58
N ARG A 113 -10.32 -12.38 3.44
CA ARG A 113 -10.71 -13.49 4.32
C ARG A 113 -9.81 -14.72 4.16
N GLU A 114 -9.16 -14.84 3.01
CA GLU A 114 -8.29 -15.97 2.67
C GLU A 114 -6.84 -15.74 3.07
N LEU A 115 -6.50 -14.51 3.49
CA LEU A 115 -5.15 -14.16 3.87
C LEU A 115 -4.81 -14.60 5.28
N SER A 116 -3.64 -15.21 5.42
CA SER A 116 -3.03 -15.53 6.70
C SER A 116 -1.80 -14.64 6.91
N ALA A 117 -1.64 -14.11 8.12
CA ALA A 117 -0.55 -13.23 8.48
C ALA A 117 -0.15 -13.44 9.94
N THR A 118 1.06 -13.04 10.31
CA THR A 118 1.49 -13.04 11.71
C THR A 118 0.75 -11.99 12.52
N HIS A 119 0.54 -10.83 11.94
CA HIS A 119 -0.28 -9.74 12.49
C HIS A 119 -0.77 -8.81 11.38
N ALA A 120 -1.77 -8.00 11.69
CA ALA A 120 -2.32 -7.02 10.76
C ALA A 120 -2.75 -5.75 11.50
N LEU A 121 -2.66 -4.62 10.81
CA LEU A 121 -3.15 -3.33 11.26
C LEU A 121 -4.19 -2.81 10.26
N GLY A 122 -5.44 -2.68 10.68
CA GLY A 122 -6.53 -2.25 9.83
C GLY A 122 -7.15 -0.93 10.27
N HIS A 123 -7.71 -0.18 9.31
CA HIS A 123 -8.40 1.06 9.56
C HIS A 123 -9.59 1.23 8.63
N THR A 124 -10.70 1.77 9.16
CA THR A 124 -11.83 2.29 8.38
C THR A 124 -11.98 3.78 8.67
N ARG A 125 -12.29 4.57 7.66
CA ARG A 125 -12.30 6.03 7.75
C ARG A 125 -13.68 6.58 7.39
N MET A 126 -14.14 7.53 8.20
CA MET A 126 -15.17 8.50 7.85
C MET A 126 -14.46 9.81 7.52
N ALA A 127 -14.61 10.30 6.31
CA ALA A 127 -14.03 11.56 5.87
C ALA A 127 -14.91 12.73 6.31
N THR A 128 -14.34 13.67 7.04
CA THR A 128 -15.08 14.86 7.51
C THR A 128 -14.76 16.11 6.70
N GLU A 129 -13.52 16.26 6.21
CA GLU A 129 -13.07 17.51 5.57
C GLU A 129 -12.10 17.32 4.39
N SER A 130 -11.72 16.09 4.05
CA SER A 130 -10.71 15.83 3.03
C SER A 130 -11.21 14.92 1.93
N ILE A 131 -10.66 15.09 0.73
CA ILE A 131 -10.94 14.24 -0.42
C ILE A 131 -10.64 12.78 -0.04
N VAL A 132 -11.57 11.89 -0.36
CA VAL A 132 -11.40 10.44 -0.19
C VAL A 132 -10.75 9.88 -1.45
N THR A 133 -9.50 9.50 -1.33
CA THR A 133 -8.78 8.76 -2.38
C THR A 133 -8.12 7.52 -1.79
N THR A 134 -7.77 6.58 -2.63
CA THR A 134 -7.06 5.38 -2.22
C THR A 134 -5.73 5.72 -1.56
N GLU A 135 -4.97 6.64 -2.13
CA GLU A 135 -3.66 7.07 -1.61
C GLU A 135 -3.74 7.70 -0.21
N HIS A 136 -4.81 8.48 0.05
CA HIS A 136 -5.02 9.15 1.33
C HIS A 136 -5.78 8.30 2.36
N SER A 137 -6.07 7.04 2.03
CA SER A 137 -6.62 6.09 2.98
C SER A 137 -5.53 5.50 3.88
N HIS A 138 -5.88 5.10 5.10
CA HIS A 138 -4.96 4.41 6.02
C HIS A 138 -4.91 2.90 5.71
N PRO A 139 -3.80 2.22 6.07
CA PRO A 139 -2.56 2.71 6.69
C PRO A 139 -1.65 3.49 5.74
N PHE A 140 -0.73 4.27 6.31
CA PHE A 140 0.39 4.88 5.58
C PHE A 140 1.67 4.11 5.86
N SER A 141 2.45 3.82 4.82
CA SER A 141 3.83 3.37 4.98
C SER A 141 4.70 4.52 5.50
N THR A 142 5.51 4.24 6.51
CA THR A 142 6.39 5.22 7.17
C THR A 142 7.85 4.80 7.16
N GLY A 143 8.15 3.72 6.45
CA GLY A 143 9.48 3.13 6.31
C GLY A 143 9.40 1.66 5.98
N LEU A 144 10.54 0.99 5.91
CA LEU A 144 10.61 -0.43 5.60
C LEU A 144 9.95 -1.25 6.70
N ASP A 145 8.96 -2.07 6.33
CA ASP A 145 8.14 -2.87 7.27
C ASP A 145 7.46 -2.05 8.37
N LEU A 146 7.24 -0.75 8.13
CA LEU A 146 6.57 0.13 9.08
C LEU A 146 5.32 0.75 8.48
N CYS A 147 4.26 0.81 9.28
CA CYS A 147 3.04 1.52 8.90
C CYS A 147 2.41 2.25 10.08
N LEU A 148 1.63 3.26 9.76
CA LEU A 148 0.93 4.12 10.70
C LEU A 148 -0.55 4.19 10.36
N VAL A 149 -1.40 4.13 11.37
CA VAL A 149 -2.79 4.58 11.33
C VAL A 149 -3.00 5.70 12.34
N HIS A 150 -3.84 6.65 11.99
CA HIS A 150 -4.21 7.75 12.88
C HIS A 150 -5.72 7.93 12.89
N ASN A 151 -6.31 7.76 14.06
CA ASN A 151 -7.71 8.07 14.28
C ASN A 151 -7.81 9.36 15.10
N GLY A 152 -8.01 10.49 14.43
CA GLY A 152 -8.06 11.81 15.06
C GLY A 152 -7.82 12.93 14.06
N SER A 153 -7.75 14.17 14.57
CA SER A 153 -7.42 15.36 13.82
C SER A 153 -6.14 15.99 14.34
N LEU A 154 -5.27 16.40 13.42
CA LEU A 154 -4.09 17.20 13.74
C LEU A 154 -4.52 18.66 13.82
N CYS A 155 -4.50 19.25 15.01
CA CYS A 155 -4.95 20.64 15.23
C CYS A 155 -4.18 21.68 14.40
N ASN A 156 -2.94 21.38 14.00
CA ASN A 156 -2.04 22.28 13.28
C ASN A 156 -1.65 21.77 11.89
N HIS A 157 -2.46 20.93 11.25
CA HIS A 157 -2.06 20.24 10.02
C HIS A 157 -1.63 21.19 8.89
N ASN A 158 -2.26 22.36 8.75
CA ASN A 158 -1.90 23.34 7.72
C ASN A 158 -0.53 23.98 8.01
N ARG A 159 -0.27 24.36 9.26
CA ARG A 159 1.02 24.92 9.67
C ARG A 159 2.15 23.90 9.52
N LEU A 160 1.93 22.68 9.97
CA LEU A 160 2.89 21.59 9.82
C LEU A 160 3.20 21.30 8.34
N ARG A 161 2.19 21.32 7.48
CA ARG A 161 2.37 21.16 6.03
C ARG A 161 3.20 22.28 5.42
N GLU A 162 3.00 23.54 5.86
CA GLU A 162 3.80 24.66 5.40
C GLU A 162 5.25 24.57 5.88
N GLU A 163 5.47 24.15 7.12
CA GLU A 163 6.81 23.94 7.67
C GLU A 163 7.55 22.85 6.88
N LEU A 164 6.94 21.68 6.67
CA LEU A 164 7.51 20.59 5.87
C LEU A 164 7.82 21.00 4.42
N ARG A 165 6.95 21.82 3.78
CA ARG A 165 7.21 22.31 2.43
C ARG A 165 8.39 23.30 2.33
N ARG A 166 8.76 23.96 3.44
CA ARG A 166 9.92 24.86 3.49
C ARG A 166 11.23 24.13 3.74
N GLU A 167 11.15 22.95 4.34
CA GLU A 167 12.32 22.12 4.64
C GLU A 167 12.70 21.20 3.46
N GLY A 168 11.86 21.07 2.43
CA GLY A 168 12.05 20.23 1.24
C GLY A 168 11.06 19.08 1.26
#